data_2d5f16d86b87da87832230dee7c74cd4
#
_entry.id   2d5f16d86b87da87832230dee7c74cd4
#
_cell.length_a   1.000
_cell.length_b   1.000
_cell.length_c   1.000
_cell.angle_alpha   90.00
_cell.angle_beta   90.00
_cell.angle_gamma   90.00
#
_symmetry.space_group_name_H-M   'P 1'
#
loop_
_entity.id
_entity.type
_entity.pdbx_description
1 polymer ?
#
loop_
_entity_poly.entity_id
_entity_poly.type
_entity_poly.pdbx_seq_one_letter_code
_entity_poly.pdbx_strand_id
1 'polypeptide(L)'
;MSKVRTRFAPSPTGRMHVGNLRTALYAYLIAKHEGGDFILRIEDTDQVRFVEGALDIIYHTLEETGLKHDEGPDKDGGYGPYVQSERNAQGIYLKYAKQLIDQGDAYYCFCTKERLESLKTDIEGKEVAMYDKHCLHLSKEEVEAKLAAGEPHVIRFNMPTEGTTTFHDDIYGDITVPNNELDDLILIKSDG
;
A
#
# COMPACT_ATOMS: atom_id res chain seq x y z
N MET A 1 -21.03 10.39 -14.97
CA MET A 1 -20.16 10.04 -13.83
C MET A 1 -19.50 8.70 -14.12
N SER A 2 -18.25 8.50 -13.72
CA SER A 2 -17.61 7.19 -13.82
C SER A 2 -18.32 6.20 -12.89
N LYS A 3 -18.41 4.94 -13.30
CA LYS A 3 -18.99 3.86 -12.48
C LYS A 3 -18.22 3.73 -11.17
N VAL A 4 -18.91 3.64 -10.03
CA VAL A 4 -18.28 3.43 -8.74
C VAL A 4 -17.58 2.07 -8.70
N ARG A 5 -16.36 2.02 -8.19
CA ARG A 5 -15.54 0.81 -8.08
C ARG A 5 -14.96 0.73 -6.68
N THR A 6 -15.39 -0.25 -5.91
CA THR A 6 -14.85 -0.50 -4.58
C THR A 6 -13.96 -1.74 -4.61
N ARG A 7 -13.05 -1.84 -3.64
CA ARG A 7 -12.07 -2.92 -3.60
C ARG A 7 -11.97 -3.52 -2.21
N PHE A 8 -12.01 -4.85 -2.17
CA PHE A 8 -11.52 -5.64 -1.06
C PHE A 8 -10.14 -6.20 -1.41
N ALA A 9 -9.16 -6.01 -0.53
CA ALA A 9 -7.76 -6.31 -0.80
C ALA A 9 -7.14 -7.18 0.30
N PRO A 10 -7.54 -8.45 0.42
CA PRO A 10 -7.01 -9.34 1.45
C PRO A 10 -5.61 -9.82 1.12
N SER A 11 -4.80 -10.02 2.19
CA SER A 11 -3.54 -10.77 2.08
C SER A 11 -3.81 -12.26 2.32
N PRO A 12 -3.22 -13.18 1.53
CA PRO A 12 -3.42 -14.63 1.64
C PRO A 12 -2.56 -15.21 2.78
N THR A 13 -2.81 -14.76 4.02
CA THR A 13 -2.04 -15.14 5.22
C THR A 13 -2.75 -16.16 6.11
N GLY A 14 -3.73 -16.89 5.57
CA GLY A 14 -4.49 -17.92 6.27
C GLY A 14 -5.99 -17.68 6.26
N ARG A 15 -6.65 -18.02 7.37
CA ARG A 15 -8.11 -17.90 7.46
C ARG A 15 -8.55 -16.44 7.51
N MET A 16 -9.64 -16.14 6.78
CA MET A 16 -10.23 -14.81 6.82
C MET A 16 -10.84 -14.54 8.22
N HIS A 17 -10.39 -13.47 8.85
CA HIS A 17 -10.96 -13.02 10.13
C HIS A 17 -12.27 -12.25 9.88
N VAL A 18 -13.21 -12.31 10.85
CA VAL A 18 -14.50 -11.60 10.77
C VAL A 18 -14.35 -10.09 10.49
N GLY A 19 -13.27 -9.46 10.97
CA GLY A 19 -12.95 -8.06 10.67
C GLY A 19 -12.69 -7.81 9.19
N ASN A 20 -11.99 -8.73 8.51
CA ASN A 20 -11.75 -8.65 7.07
C ASN A 20 -13.07 -8.83 6.29
N LEU A 21 -13.89 -9.78 6.72
CA LEU A 21 -15.21 -10.00 6.13
C LEU A 21 -16.12 -8.77 6.27
N ARG A 22 -16.09 -8.09 7.43
CA ARG A 22 -16.80 -6.82 7.62
C ARG A 22 -16.33 -5.75 6.64
N THR A 23 -15.04 -5.63 6.43
CA THR A 23 -14.47 -4.67 5.45
C THR A 23 -14.94 -5.00 4.04
N ALA A 24 -14.93 -6.29 3.65
CA ALA A 24 -15.47 -6.75 2.38
C ALA A 24 -16.96 -6.41 2.23
N LEU A 25 -17.75 -6.63 3.29
CA LEU A 25 -19.19 -6.32 3.29
C LEU A 25 -19.46 -4.84 3.03
N TYR A 26 -18.75 -3.93 3.71
CA TYR A 26 -18.94 -2.49 3.48
C TYR A 26 -18.59 -2.08 2.05
N ALA A 27 -17.46 -2.54 1.54
CA ALA A 27 -17.07 -2.27 0.16
C ALA A 27 -18.09 -2.83 -0.84
N TYR A 28 -18.59 -4.04 -0.60
CA TYR A 28 -19.64 -4.67 -1.41
C TYR A 28 -20.94 -3.85 -1.41
N LEU A 29 -21.42 -3.47 -0.21
CA LEU A 29 -22.67 -2.72 -0.08
C LEU A 29 -22.60 -1.36 -0.78
N ILE A 30 -21.50 -0.62 -0.65
CA ILE A 30 -21.29 0.65 -1.35
C ILE A 30 -21.33 0.43 -2.86
N ALA A 31 -20.57 -0.56 -3.39
CA ALA A 31 -20.60 -0.86 -4.82
C ALA A 31 -22.00 -1.15 -5.31
N LYS A 32 -22.74 -2.01 -4.61
CA LYS A 32 -24.09 -2.43 -5.05
C LYS A 32 -25.12 -1.32 -4.89
N HIS A 33 -25.02 -0.49 -3.85
CA HIS A 33 -25.88 0.68 -3.68
C HIS A 33 -25.74 1.67 -4.82
N GLU A 34 -24.53 1.93 -5.26
CA GLU A 34 -24.19 2.87 -6.33
C GLU A 34 -24.27 2.24 -7.76
N GLY A 35 -24.73 1.00 -7.90
CA GLY A 35 -24.75 0.28 -9.20
C GLY A 35 -23.35 0.07 -9.76
N GLY A 36 -22.35 0.00 -8.91
CA GLY A 36 -20.93 -0.13 -9.23
C GLY A 36 -20.40 -1.56 -9.22
N ASP A 37 -19.07 -1.69 -9.26
CA ASP A 37 -18.37 -2.96 -9.24
C ASP A 37 -17.62 -3.17 -7.90
N PHE A 38 -17.76 -4.37 -7.35
CA PHE A 38 -16.98 -4.85 -6.21
C PHE A 38 -15.82 -5.70 -6.70
N ILE A 39 -14.58 -5.29 -6.38
CA ILE A 39 -13.35 -5.85 -6.92
C ILE A 39 -12.61 -6.62 -5.83
N LEU A 40 -12.18 -7.84 -6.14
CA LEU A 40 -11.25 -8.60 -5.32
C LEU A 40 -9.82 -8.41 -5.86
N ARG A 41 -8.90 -7.88 -5.04
CA ARG A 41 -7.48 -7.79 -5.35
C ARG A 41 -6.67 -8.48 -4.25
N ILE A 42 -5.83 -9.42 -4.64
CA ILE A 42 -4.98 -10.14 -3.68
C ILE A 42 -3.70 -9.34 -3.43
N GLU A 43 -3.42 -9.05 -2.15
CA GLU A 43 -2.20 -8.38 -1.72
C GLU A 43 -1.25 -9.40 -1.07
N ASP A 44 -0.46 -10.07 -1.89
CA ASP A 44 0.44 -11.17 -1.56
C ASP A 44 1.89 -10.71 -1.30
N THR A 45 2.09 -9.46 -0.90
CA THR A 45 3.42 -8.88 -0.65
C THR A 45 4.10 -9.39 0.61
N ASP A 46 3.38 -10.06 1.50
CA ASP A 46 3.93 -10.64 2.72
C ASP A 46 4.27 -12.12 2.48
N GLN A 47 5.43 -12.35 1.86
CA GLN A 47 5.90 -13.70 1.54
C GLN A 47 6.20 -14.55 2.79
N VAL A 48 6.50 -13.92 3.92
CA VAL A 48 6.79 -14.62 5.19
C VAL A 48 5.54 -15.26 5.78
N ARG A 49 4.38 -14.58 5.64
CA ARG A 49 3.09 -15.05 6.15
C ARG A 49 2.19 -15.67 5.09
N PHE A 50 2.70 -15.87 3.88
CA PHE A 50 1.93 -16.53 2.83
C PHE A 50 1.55 -17.96 3.25
N VAL A 51 0.29 -18.32 3.06
CA VAL A 51 -0.25 -19.66 3.36
C VAL A 51 -0.84 -20.25 2.10
N GLU A 52 -0.34 -21.41 1.71
CA GLU A 52 -0.89 -22.17 0.58
C GLU A 52 -2.37 -22.49 0.81
N GLY A 53 -3.21 -22.33 -0.22
CA GLY A 53 -4.66 -22.54 -0.13
C GLY A 53 -5.44 -21.37 0.51
N ALA A 54 -4.78 -20.33 1.02
CA ALA A 54 -5.47 -19.17 1.60
C ALA A 54 -6.35 -18.43 0.57
N LEU A 55 -5.98 -18.44 -0.70
CA LEU A 55 -6.78 -17.85 -1.78
C LEU A 55 -8.12 -18.57 -1.94
N ASP A 56 -8.12 -19.90 -1.92
CA ASP A 56 -9.35 -20.70 -1.99
C ASP A 56 -10.27 -20.43 -0.80
N ILE A 57 -9.68 -20.23 0.39
CA ILE A 57 -10.44 -19.85 1.58
C ILE A 57 -11.11 -18.48 1.40
N ILE A 58 -10.41 -17.51 0.78
CA ILE A 58 -10.97 -16.18 0.48
C ILE A 58 -12.16 -16.33 -0.47
N TYR A 59 -12.01 -17.04 -1.59
CA TYR A 59 -13.09 -17.26 -2.56
C TYR A 59 -14.29 -17.95 -1.90
N HIS A 60 -14.05 -19.06 -1.21
CA HIS A 60 -15.10 -19.82 -0.53
C HIS A 60 -15.86 -18.95 0.50
N THR A 61 -15.13 -18.18 1.32
CA THR A 61 -15.75 -17.31 2.32
C THR A 61 -16.62 -16.22 1.67
N LEU A 62 -16.15 -15.60 0.59
CA LEU A 62 -16.94 -14.60 -0.13
C LEU A 62 -18.18 -15.21 -0.79
N GLU A 63 -18.07 -16.42 -1.33
CA GLU A 63 -19.20 -17.13 -1.92
C GLU A 63 -20.26 -17.53 -0.89
N GLU A 64 -19.84 -18.16 0.22
CA GLU A 64 -20.73 -18.57 1.33
C GLU A 64 -21.48 -17.40 1.95
N THR A 65 -20.85 -16.22 2.00
CA THR A 65 -21.43 -15.00 2.54
C THR A 65 -22.21 -14.17 1.52
N GLY A 66 -22.24 -14.60 0.25
CA GLY A 66 -22.96 -13.91 -0.82
C GLY A 66 -22.27 -12.63 -1.34
N LEU A 67 -21.03 -12.37 -0.94
CA LEU A 67 -20.25 -11.19 -1.35
C LEU A 67 -19.52 -11.43 -2.69
N LYS A 68 -20.28 -11.70 -3.74
CA LYS A 68 -19.73 -12.03 -5.06
C LYS A 68 -19.05 -10.81 -5.68
N HIS A 69 -17.76 -10.94 -5.99
CA HIS A 69 -17.02 -9.90 -6.71
C HIS A 69 -17.37 -9.88 -8.20
N ASP A 70 -17.26 -8.70 -8.80
CA ASP A 70 -17.52 -8.47 -10.24
C ASP A 70 -16.22 -8.61 -11.03
N GLU A 71 -15.07 -8.32 -10.42
CA GLU A 71 -13.72 -8.44 -10.98
C GLU A 71 -12.76 -9.02 -9.94
N GLY A 72 -11.77 -9.77 -10.39
CA GLY A 72 -10.77 -10.38 -9.53
C GLY A 72 -9.77 -11.24 -10.32
N PRO A 73 -8.89 -11.99 -9.65
CA PRO A 73 -7.91 -12.85 -10.33
C PRO A 73 -8.54 -13.92 -11.22
N ASP A 74 -9.74 -14.37 -10.86
CA ASP A 74 -10.54 -15.37 -11.59
C ASP A 74 -11.53 -14.76 -12.58
N LYS A 75 -11.67 -13.43 -12.58
CA LYS A 75 -12.68 -12.73 -13.39
C LYS A 75 -12.17 -11.36 -13.86
N ASP A 76 -11.57 -11.34 -15.03
CA ASP A 76 -10.98 -10.11 -15.57
C ASP A 76 -12.05 -9.08 -15.98
N GLY A 77 -11.89 -7.85 -15.51
CA GLY A 77 -12.66 -6.66 -15.88
C GLY A 77 -11.91 -5.69 -16.78
N GLY A 78 -10.75 -6.09 -17.32
CA GLY A 78 -9.91 -5.27 -18.18
C GLY A 78 -8.94 -4.35 -17.44
N TYR A 79 -8.79 -4.51 -16.11
CA TYR A 79 -7.90 -3.72 -15.26
C TYR A 79 -6.86 -4.57 -14.51
N GLY A 80 -6.74 -5.85 -14.90
CA GLY A 80 -5.77 -6.78 -14.33
C GLY A 80 -4.32 -6.35 -14.53
N PRO A 81 -3.40 -7.13 -13.93
CA PRO A 81 -3.62 -8.24 -13.00
C PRO A 81 -4.24 -7.79 -11.67
N TYR A 82 -4.95 -8.71 -11.01
CA TYR A 82 -5.58 -8.46 -9.71
C TYR A 82 -4.80 -9.08 -8.54
N VAL A 83 -3.59 -9.54 -8.79
CA VAL A 83 -2.63 -10.01 -7.79
C VAL A 83 -1.47 -9.04 -7.72
N GLN A 84 -1.07 -8.62 -6.53
CA GLN A 84 -0.09 -7.55 -6.37
C GLN A 84 1.30 -7.94 -6.87
N SER A 85 1.76 -9.17 -6.62
CA SER A 85 3.04 -9.69 -7.13
C SER A 85 3.09 -9.70 -8.67
N GLU A 86 1.98 -10.05 -9.33
CA GLU A 86 1.90 -10.03 -10.80
C GLU A 86 2.00 -8.60 -11.35
N ARG A 87 1.37 -7.63 -10.70
CA ARG A 87 1.50 -6.20 -11.05
C ARG A 87 2.92 -5.71 -10.85
N ASN A 88 3.57 -6.16 -9.78
CA ASN A 88 4.97 -5.83 -9.51
C ASN A 88 5.88 -6.42 -10.59
N ALA A 89 5.69 -7.67 -10.97
CA ALA A 89 6.45 -8.32 -12.04
C ALA A 89 6.34 -7.60 -13.40
N GLN A 90 5.22 -6.92 -13.66
CA GLN A 90 5.03 -6.05 -14.82
C GLN A 90 5.69 -4.67 -14.68
N GLY A 91 6.32 -4.37 -13.54
CA GLY A 91 6.99 -3.09 -13.28
C GLY A 91 6.06 -1.90 -13.12
N ILE A 92 4.75 -2.13 -12.91
CA ILE A 92 3.74 -1.07 -12.84
C ILE A 92 4.07 -0.10 -11.69
N TYR A 93 4.37 -0.63 -10.50
CA TYR A 93 4.64 0.21 -9.33
C TYR A 93 5.96 0.97 -9.47
N LEU A 94 7.01 0.30 -9.92
CA LEU A 94 8.33 0.92 -10.10
C LEU A 94 8.28 2.06 -11.13
N LYS A 95 7.48 1.91 -12.20
CA LYS A 95 7.27 2.97 -13.19
C LYS A 95 6.77 4.27 -12.55
N TYR A 96 5.72 4.17 -11.72
CA TYR A 96 5.15 5.35 -11.05
C TYR A 96 6.03 5.87 -9.92
N ALA A 97 6.70 4.99 -9.18
CA ALA A 97 7.66 5.41 -8.17
C ALA A 97 8.83 6.22 -8.78
N LYS A 98 9.34 5.81 -9.94
CA LYS A 98 10.36 6.59 -10.68
C LYS A 98 9.83 7.93 -11.16
N GLN A 99 8.59 7.99 -11.64
CA GLN A 99 7.96 9.26 -12.01
C GLN A 99 7.89 10.22 -10.81
N LEU A 100 7.55 9.73 -9.62
CA LEU A 100 7.55 10.55 -8.40
C LEU A 100 8.97 11.00 -8.02
N ILE A 101 10.00 10.17 -8.22
CA ILE A 101 11.39 10.59 -8.02
C ILE A 101 11.76 11.74 -8.97
N ASP A 102 11.40 11.63 -10.25
CA ASP A 102 11.67 12.66 -11.25
C ASP A 102 10.95 13.97 -10.94
N GLN A 103 9.82 13.93 -10.25
CA GLN A 103 9.04 15.08 -9.80
C GLN A 103 9.55 15.67 -8.46
N GLY A 104 10.40 14.95 -7.73
CA GLY A 104 10.87 15.32 -6.39
C GLY A 104 9.93 14.89 -5.26
N ASP A 105 8.87 14.13 -5.57
CA ASP A 105 7.86 13.65 -4.62
C ASP A 105 8.25 12.28 -4.01
N ALA A 106 9.36 11.68 -4.45
CA ALA A 106 9.92 10.46 -3.88
C ALA A 106 11.45 10.46 -3.99
N TYR A 107 12.11 9.57 -3.25
CA TYR A 107 13.56 9.45 -3.26
C TYR A 107 14.03 8.06 -2.84
N TYR A 108 15.28 7.71 -3.19
CA TYR A 108 15.93 6.49 -2.76
C TYR A 108 16.43 6.58 -1.33
N CYS A 109 16.17 5.56 -0.53
CA CYS A 109 16.65 5.48 0.85
C CYS A 109 17.50 4.22 1.04
N PHE A 110 18.76 4.40 1.46
CA PHE A 110 19.77 3.37 1.67
C PHE A 110 20.01 3.08 3.16
N CYS A 111 19.12 3.51 4.04
CA CYS A 111 19.26 3.30 5.48
C CYS A 111 19.18 1.82 5.84
N THR A 112 20.09 1.37 6.72
CA THR A 112 20.05 0.02 7.29
C THR A 112 18.96 -0.11 8.34
N LYS A 113 18.59 -1.35 8.68
CA LYS A 113 17.61 -1.62 9.73
C LYS A 113 18.05 -1.06 11.08
N GLU A 114 19.33 -1.22 11.42
CA GLU A 114 19.92 -0.73 12.67
C GLU A 114 19.80 0.79 12.81
N ARG A 115 20.04 1.51 11.67
CA ARG A 115 19.85 2.96 11.66
C ARG A 115 18.39 3.34 11.86
N LEU A 116 17.48 2.66 11.19
CA LEU A 116 16.04 2.93 11.33
C LEU A 116 15.53 2.62 12.74
N GLU A 117 16.04 1.56 13.37
CA GLU A 117 15.73 1.22 14.75
C GLU A 117 16.24 2.27 15.74
N SER A 118 17.37 2.91 15.44
CA SER A 118 17.91 4.00 16.29
C SER A 118 17.07 5.28 16.28
N LEU A 119 16.14 5.43 15.34
CA LEU A 119 15.19 6.56 15.27
C LEU A 119 13.97 6.36 16.17
N LYS A 120 13.77 5.15 16.70
CA LYS A 120 12.66 4.88 17.60
C LYS A 120 12.81 5.66 18.89
N THR A 121 11.78 6.38 19.26
CA THR A 121 11.66 7.08 20.54
C THR A 121 10.46 6.53 21.30
N ASP A 122 10.61 6.40 22.62
CA ASP A 122 9.49 6.05 23.48
C ASP A 122 8.73 7.34 23.84
N ILE A 123 7.49 7.44 23.40
CA ILE A 123 6.57 8.52 23.80
C ILE A 123 5.41 7.87 24.56
N GLU A 124 5.34 8.13 25.86
CA GLU A 124 4.29 7.62 26.75
C GLU A 124 4.10 6.08 26.70
N GLY A 125 5.20 5.32 26.61
CA GLY A 125 5.18 3.86 26.56
C GLY A 125 4.81 3.28 25.19
N LYS A 126 4.83 4.10 24.14
CA LYS A 126 4.67 3.67 22.75
C LYS A 126 5.96 3.97 21.97
N GLU A 127 6.49 2.93 21.32
CA GLU A 127 7.57 3.14 20.36
C GLU A 127 7.01 3.86 19.12
N VAL A 128 7.48 5.08 18.91
CA VAL A 128 7.18 5.88 17.71
C VAL A 128 8.47 6.03 16.92
N ALA A 129 8.45 5.75 15.64
CA ALA A 129 9.56 6.00 14.74
C ALA A 129 9.04 6.86 13.59
N MET A 130 9.57 8.07 13.47
CA MET A 130 9.42 8.87 12.24
C MET A 130 10.76 8.90 11.52
N TYR A 131 10.73 8.74 10.22
CA TYR A 131 11.93 8.80 9.40
C TYR A 131 12.42 10.25 9.27
N ASP A 132 13.69 10.47 9.51
CA ASP A 132 14.32 11.79 9.57
C ASP A 132 14.74 12.36 8.20
N LYS A 133 14.28 11.79 7.11
CA LYS A 133 14.58 12.19 5.72
C LYS A 133 16.08 12.19 5.37
N HIS A 134 16.89 11.42 6.09
CA HIS A 134 18.36 11.39 5.94
C HIS A 134 18.81 11.24 4.48
N CYS A 135 18.21 10.31 3.73
CA CYS A 135 18.60 10.05 2.36
C CYS A 135 18.00 11.03 1.33
N LEU A 136 17.08 11.91 1.73
CA LEU A 136 16.51 12.95 0.84
C LEU A 136 17.59 13.92 0.35
N HIS A 137 18.63 14.14 1.15
CA HIS A 137 19.68 15.14 0.91
C HIS A 137 20.92 14.57 0.20
N LEU A 138 20.89 13.30 -0.19
CA LEU A 138 21.96 12.73 -1.02
C LEU A 138 21.99 13.40 -2.39
N SER A 139 23.18 13.70 -2.87
CA SER A 139 23.35 14.23 -4.23
C SER A 139 22.98 13.16 -5.27
N LYS A 140 22.68 13.61 -6.48
CA LYS A 140 22.36 12.70 -7.58
C LYS A 140 23.51 11.73 -7.87
N GLU A 141 24.75 12.22 -7.82
CA GLU A 141 25.97 11.43 -8.03
C GLU A 141 26.13 10.36 -6.94
N GLU A 142 25.85 10.69 -5.68
CA GLU A 142 25.89 9.71 -4.58
C GLU A 142 24.82 8.62 -4.75
N VAL A 143 23.60 9.00 -5.13
CA VAL A 143 22.52 8.05 -5.40
C VAL A 143 22.89 7.13 -6.56
N GLU A 144 23.39 7.68 -7.68
CA GLU A 144 23.80 6.89 -8.84
C GLU A 144 24.94 5.93 -8.51
N ALA A 145 25.93 6.36 -7.73
CA ALA A 145 27.04 5.51 -7.28
C ALA A 145 26.57 4.35 -6.42
N LYS A 146 25.65 4.60 -5.48
CA LYS A 146 25.06 3.57 -4.60
C LYS A 146 24.22 2.56 -5.38
N LEU A 147 23.41 3.04 -6.32
CA LEU A 147 22.62 2.19 -7.22
C LEU A 147 23.53 1.33 -8.11
N ALA A 148 24.60 1.92 -8.67
CA ALA A 148 25.57 1.19 -9.48
C ALA A 148 26.34 0.14 -8.68
N ALA A 149 26.58 0.39 -7.38
CA ALA A 149 27.18 -0.56 -6.45
C ALA A 149 26.21 -1.68 -6.02
N GLY A 150 24.93 -1.61 -6.40
CA GLY A 150 23.92 -2.58 -6.00
C GLY A 150 23.55 -2.51 -4.52
N GLU A 151 23.72 -1.36 -3.86
CA GLU A 151 23.34 -1.21 -2.45
C GLU A 151 21.84 -1.46 -2.24
N PRO A 152 21.44 -2.24 -1.23
CA PRO A 152 20.04 -2.42 -0.87
C PRO A 152 19.37 -1.09 -0.58
N HIS A 153 18.22 -0.86 -1.16
CA HIS A 153 17.49 0.40 -1.01
C HIS A 153 15.98 0.20 -1.07
N VAL A 154 15.27 1.21 -0.61
CA VAL A 154 13.82 1.36 -0.79
C VAL A 154 13.54 2.68 -1.49
N ILE A 155 12.35 2.84 -2.06
CA ILE A 155 11.87 4.15 -2.52
C ILE A 155 10.86 4.65 -1.51
N ARG A 156 11.07 5.86 -1.00
CA ARG A 156 10.16 6.54 -0.07
C ARG A 156 9.44 7.68 -0.73
N PHE A 157 8.20 7.89 -0.33
CA PHE A 157 7.46 9.10 -0.63
C PHE A 157 8.07 10.29 0.14
N ASN A 158 8.22 11.43 -0.50
CA ASN A 158 8.68 12.66 0.14
C ASN A 158 7.48 13.43 0.68
N MET A 159 7.04 13.11 1.90
CA MET A 159 5.90 13.79 2.51
C MET A 159 6.24 15.25 2.83
N PRO A 160 5.38 16.22 2.49
CA PRO A 160 5.55 17.60 2.93
C PRO A 160 5.62 17.71 4.46
N THR A 161 6.53 18.53 4.97
CA THR A 161 6.72 18.73 6.42
C THR A 161 5.92 19.92 6.97
N GLU A 162 5.48 20.81 6.09
CA GLU A 162 4.72 22.02 6.45
C GLU A 162 3.28 21.95 5.93
N GLY A 163 2.40 22.69 6.56
CA GLY A 163 0.99 22.74 6.19
C GLY A 163 0.17 21.60 6.73
N THR A 164 -0.98 21.39 6.14
CA THR A 164 -1.96 20.35 6.54
C THR A 164 -2.52 19.64 5.32
N THR A 165 -2.85 18.37 5.49
CA THR A 165 -3.64 17.60 4.52
C THR A 165 -5.06 17.45 5.02
N THR A 166 -6.03 17.88 4.23
CA THR A 166 -7.47 17.79 4.56
C THR A 166 -8.19 16.92 3.55
N PHE A 167 -9.05 16.06 4.03
CA PHE A 167 -9.98 15.30 3.21
C PHE A 167 -11.37 15.29 3.83
N HIS A 168 -12.40 15.15 2.99
CA HIS A 168 -13.77 15.02 3.45
C HIS A 168 -14.12 13.56 3.70
N ASP A 169 -14.59 13.26 4.93
CA ASP A 169 -15.16 11.97 5.31
C ASP A 169 -16.67 12.11 5.40
N ASP A 170 -17.41 11.24 4.73
CA ASP A 170 -18.89 11.31 4.66
C ASP A 170 -19.59 11.11 6.02
N ILE A 171 -18.88 10.59 7.02
CA ILE A 171 -19.40 10.33 8.37
C ILE A 171 -18.90 11.38 9.36
N TYR A 172 -17.60 11.71 9.31
CA TYR A 172 -16.94 12.59 10.28
C TYR A 172 -16.75 14.03 9.79
N GLY A 173 -17.10 14.33 8.53
CA GLY A 173 -16.86 15.64 7.91
C GLY A 173 -15.39 15.84 7.54
N ASP A 174 -14.94 17.08 7.55
CA ASP A 174 -13.56 17.40 7.16
C ASP A 174 -12.57 16.97 8.24
N ILE A 175 -11.66 16.07 7.85
CA ILE A 175 -10.55 15.60 8.69
C ILE A 175 -9.27 16.27 8.19
N THR A 176 -8.62 17.01 9.10
CA THR A 176 -7.37 17.73 8.81
C THR A 176 -6.24 17.18 9.68
N VAL A 177 -5.15 16.81 9.04
CA VAL A 177 -3.95 16.27 9.71
C VAL A 177 -2.76 17.19 9.40
N PRO A 178 -1.98 17.61 10.40
CA PRO A 178 -0.72 18.31 10.17
C PRO A 178 0.26 17.42 9.39
N ASN A 179 0.91 17.96 8.36
CA ASN A 179 1.79 17.16 7.51
C ASN A 179 3.02 16.63 8.27
N ASN A 180 3.47 17.32 9.31
CA ASN A 180 4.57 16.88 10.16
C ASN A 180 4.26 15.66 11.06
N GLU A 181 3.00 15.22 11.09
CA GLU A 181 2.58 13.97 11.75
C GLU A 181 2.57 12.79 10.77
N LEU A 182 2.83 13.04 9.49
CA LEU A 182 2.82 12.03 8.42
C LEU A 182 4.25 11.61 8.10
N ASP A 183 4.52 10.29 8.11
CA ASP A 183 5.84 9.74 7.81
C ASP A 183 6.06 9.53 6.32
N ASP A 184 7.33 9.47 5.90
CA ASP A 184 7.72 9.12 4.52
C ASP A 184 7.49 7.62 4.27
N LEU A 185 6.36 7.30 3.66
CA LEU A 185 5.94 5.93 3.38
C LEU A 185 6.88 5.24 2.39
N ILE A 186 7.12 3.95 2.59
CA ILE A 186 7.83 3.12 1.61
C ILE A 186 6.88 2.79 0.46
N LEU A 187 7.23 3.25 -0.74
CA LEU A 187 6.52 2.95 -1.98
C LEU A 187 6.98 1.64 -2.62
N ILE A 188 8.30 1.42 -2.64
CA ILE A 188 8.94 0.19 -3.15
C ILE A 188 9.86 -0.35 -2.07
N LYS A 189 9.69 -1.60 -1.71
CA LYS A 189 10.53 -2.33 -0.75
C LYS A 189 11.85 -2.76 -1.39
N SER A 190 12.80 -3.21 -0.57
CA SER A 190 14.11 -3.68 -1.05
C SER A 190 14.05 -5.03 -1.79
N ASP A 191 12.98 -5.76 -1.65
CA ASP A 191 12.70 -7.02 -2.34
C ASP A 191 11.81 -6.85 -3.60
N GLY A 192 11.44 -5.61 -3.91
CA GLY A 192 10.68 -5.24 -5.11
C GLY A 192 9.20 -5.03 -4.88
#